data_f54df82aaac17a1dd4f7dee9d8fe3720
#
_entry.id   f54df82aaac17a1dd4f7dee9d8fe3720
#
_cell.length_a   1.000
_cell.length_b   1.000
_cell.length_c   1.000
_cell.angle_alpha   90.00
_cell.angle_beta   90.00
_cell.angle_gamma   90.00
#
_symmetry.space_group_name_H-M   'P 1'
#
loop_
_entity.id
_entity.type
_entity.pdbx_description
1 polymer ?
#
loop_
_entity_poly.entity_id
_entity_poly.type
_entity_poly.pdbx_seq_one_letter_code
_entity_poly.pdbx_strand_id
1 'polypeptide(L)'
;MVQSFSSHAIAPAAVLRGEGAWSEALPRIQALCSKPLLLGRSSSTSQLRHKLTADLSAAGLIPASADLEFDCCERDLTRLHLESQLCDAVIAAGGGKVLDAGKLLAHRLSLPCITVPLSAATCAGWTALSNIYSPEGAFEGDVSLNRCPDLLVFDHSLVRQAPPRTLASGVADALAKWYEASVSSADSSDGLVQQAVQMARVLRDQLLIDSPAAMDDTNSAAWVRTAEACALTAGVMGGLGGARCRTVAAHAVHNGLTQLPACHDALHGEKVGFGILVQLRLEERMGGNRLAAQAHRQLLPLLRQLGLPCLLYTSPSPRDPIG
;
A
#
# COMPACT_ATOMS: atom_id res chain seq x y z
N MET A 1 -17.90 -11.75 -33.55
CA MET A 1 -17.31 -10.96 -32.47
C MET A 1 -16.67 -11.96 -31.50
N VAL A 2 -15.36 -11.97 -31.35
CA VAL A 2 -14.69 -12.80 -30.34
C VAL A 2 -15.03 -12.16 -28.98
N GLN A 3 -15.74 -12.89 -28.11
CA GLN A 3 -15.98 -12.47 -26.74
C GLN A 3 -14.60 -12.39 -26.04
N SER A 4 -14.14 -11.17 -25.74
CA SER A 4 -12.94 -10.97 -24.93
C SER A 4 -13.32 -11.20 -23.47
N PHE A 5 -12.81 -12.25 -22.88
CA PHE A 5 -12.91 -12.46 -21.44
C PHE A 5 -11.86 -11.57 -20.72
N SER A 6 -12.29 -10.95 -19.62
CA SER A 6 -11.37 -10.30 -18.69
C SER A 6 -11.44 -11.05 -17.35
N SER A 7 -10.28 -11.39 -16.79
CA SER A 7 -10.18 -12.03 -15.49
C SER A 7 -9.16 -11.29 -14.64
N HIS A 8 -9.55 -10.89 -13.44
CA HIS A 8 -8.66 -10.29 -12.46
C HIS A 8 -9.18 -10.55 -11.05
N ALA A 9 -8.27 -10.59 -10.08
CA ALA A 9 -8.62 -10.77 -8.67
C ALA A 9 -8.98 -9.42 -8.04
N ILE A 10 -10.12 -9.34 -7.36
CA ILE A 10 -10.68 -8.10 -6.83
C ILE A 10 -10.35 -7.90 -5.35
N ALA A 11 -10.39 -8.96 -4.54
CA ALA A 11 -10.27 -8.87 -3.08
C ALA A 11 -9.58 -10.09 -2.48
N PRO A 12 -8.98 -9.96 -1.27
CA PRO A 12 -8.56 -11.10 -0.46
C PRO A 12 -9.72 -12.07 -0.23
N ALA A 13 -9.41 -13.37 -0.09
CA ALA A 13 -10.44 -14.38 0.19
C ALA A 13 -11.14 -14.14 1.53
N ALA A 14 -10.41 -13.60 2.52
CA ALA A 14 -10.97 -13.13 3.78
C ALA A 14 -10.24 -11.89 4.29
N VAL A 15 -10.96 -11.02 4.99
CA VAL A 15 -10.42 -9.83 5.66
C VAL A 15 -10.87 -9.82 7.10
N LEU A 16 -9.91 -9.77 8.03
CA LEU A 16 -10.14 -9.48 9.45
C LEU A 16 -9.62 -8.08 9.74
N ARG A 17 -10.45 -7.23 10.34
CA ARG A 17 -10.10 -5.85 10.68
C ARG A 17 -10.66 -5.44 12.02
N GLY A 18 -9.91 -4.65 12.76
CA GLY A 18 -10.32 -4.14 14.08
C GLY A 18 -9.20 -4.26 15.10
N GLU A 19 -9.49 -3.81 16.32
CA GLU A 19 -8.58 -4.00 17.45
C GLU A 19 -8.48 -5.48 17.78
N GLY A 20 -7.26 -6.02 17.90
CA GLY A 20 -7.02 -7.42 18.22
C GLY A 20 -7.30 -8.40 17.07
N ALA A 21 -7.50 -7.92 15.85
CA ALA A 21 -7.75 -8.76 14.68
C ALA A 21 -6.67 -9.84 14.47
N TRP A 22 -5.43 -9.60 14.91
CA TRP A 22 -4.35 -10.58 14.86
C TRP A 22 -4.68 -11.82 15.70
N SER A 23 -5.11 -11.64 16.95
CA SER A 23 -5.46 -12.77 17.82
C SER A 23 -6.63 -13.58 17.26
N GLU A 24 -7.63 -12.91 16.71
CA GLU A 24 -8.78 -13.53 16.05
C GLU A 24 -8.41 -14.23 14.73
N ALA A 25 -7.27 -13.87 14.14
CA ALA A 25 -6.77 -14.50 12.91
C ALA A 25 -6.09 -15.85 13.15
N LEU A 26 -5.56 -16.13 14.34
CA LEU A 26 -4.74 -17.31 14.62
C LEU A 26 -5.42 -18.63 14.24
N PRO A 27 -6.71 -18.88 14.59
CA PRO A 27 -7.38 -20.10 14.15
C PRO A 27 -7.53 -20.23 12.64
N ARG A 28 -7.68 -19.09 11.93
CA ARG A 28 -7.76 -19.10 10.47
C ARG A 28 -6.40 -19.36 9.83
N ILE A 29 -5.33 -18.83 10.43
CA ILE A 29 -3.95 -19.09 9.99
C ILE A 29 -3.62 -20.58 10.17
N GLN A 30 -4.00 -21.19 11.32
CA GLN A 30 -3.85 -22.62 11.56
C GLN A 30 -4.59 -23.49 10.54
N ALA A 31 -5.74 -23.03 10.04
CA ALA A 31 -6.47 -23.73 8.99
C ALA A 31 -5.81 -23.64 7.60
N LEU A 32 -4.92 -22.66 7.39
CA LEU A 32 -4.23 -22.44 6.13
C LEU A 32 -2.85 -23.09 6.08
N CYS A 33 -2.17 -23.25 7.24
CA CYS A 33 -0.77 -23.70 7.28
C CYS A 33 -0.38 -24.27 8.63
N SER A 34 0.79 -24.95 8.65
CA SER A 34 1.43 -25.49 9.85
C SER A 34 2.83 -24.90 10.06
N LYS A 35 3.51 -24.53 8.99
CA LYS A 35 4.89 -24.05 8.98
C LYS A 35 5.04 -22.75 8.15
N PRO A 36 4.44 -21.64 8.62
CA PRO A 36 4.51 -20.41 7.87
C PRO A 36 5.90 -19.77 7.90
N LEU A 37 6.28 -19.10 6.82
CA LEU A 37 7.36 -18.12 6.81
C LEU A 37 6.79 -16.77 7.27
N LEU A 38 7.27 -16.19 8.36
CA LEU A 38 7.00 -14.81 8.74
C LEU A 38 8.06 -13.89 8.13
N LEU A 39 7.65 -13.11 7.13
CA LEU A 39 8.52 -12.17 6.41
C LEU A 39 8.39 -10.77 6.97
N GLY A 40 9.52 -10.11 7.23
CA GLY A 40 9.59 -8.73 7.65
C GLY A 40 10.75 -7.95 7.02
N ARG A 41 11.14 -6.80 7.61
CA ARG A 41 12.28 -6.00 7.12
C ARG A 41 12.90 -5.12 8.18
N SER A 42 12.15 -4.18 8.72
CA SER A 42 12.69 -3.09 9.54
C SER A 42 13.07 -3.54 10.94
N SER A 43 14.23 -3.09 11.43
CA SER A 43 14.62 -3.26 12.83
C SER A 43 13.63 -2.61 13.80
N SER A 44 13.00 -1.50 13.41
CA SER A 44 11.96 -0.83 14.22
C SER A 44 10.71 -1.68 14.47
N THR A 45 10.43 -2.68 13.63
CA THR A 45 9.32 -3.61 13.79
C THR A 45 9.76 -5.00 14.28
N SER A 46 11.04 -5.20 14.62
CA SER A 46 11.58 -6.52 15.01
C SER A 46 10.92 -7.07 16.28
N GLN A 47 10.74 -6.25 17.31
CA GLN A 47 10.08 -6.67 18.55
C GLN A 47 8.62 -7.09 18.30
N LEU A 48 7.93 -6.36 17.44
CA LEU A 48 6.56 -6.69 17.05
C LEU A 48 6.53 -8.03 16.31
N ARG A 49 7.42 -8.26 15.36
CA ARG A 49 7.51 -9.54 14.65
C ARG A 49 7.89 -10.70 15.56
N HIS A 50 8.79 -10.50 16.54
CA HIS A 50 9.08 -11.51 17.57
C HIS A 50 7.81 -11.90 18.35
N LYS A 51 6.96 -10.91 18.71
CA LYS A 51 5.67 -11.19 19.34
C LYS A 51 4.76 -12.00 18.41
N LEU A 52 4.61 -11.60 17.14
CA LEU A 52 3.80 -12.34 16.17
C LEU A 52 4.31 -13.79 16.01
N THR A 53 5.62 -14.01 15.96
CA THR A 53 6.25 -15.34 15.92
C THR A 53 5.90 -16.15 17.18
N ALA A 54 5.98 -15.54 18.36
CA ALA A 54 5.63 -16.20 19.61
C ALA A 54 4.15 -16.57 19.66
N ASP A 55 3.25 -15.69 19.22
CA ASP A 55 1.81 -15.94 19.14
C ASP A 55 1.49 -17.10 18.19
N LEU A 56 2.15 -17.18 17.02
CA LEU A 56 2.03 -18.30 16.08
C LEU A 56 2.49 -19.62 16.72
N SER A 57 3.63 -19.60 17.43
CA SER A 57 4.15 -20.77 18.12
C SER A 57 3.22 -21.23 19.26
N ALA A 58 2.68 -20.30 20.02
CA ALA A 58 1.70 -20.58 21.08
C ALA A 58 0.39 -21.18 20.52
N ALA A 59 0.03 -20.80 19.31
CA ALA A 59 -1.07 -21.38 18.54
C ALA A 59 -0.72 -22.77 17.93
N GLY A 60 0.47 -23.34 18.19
CA GLY A 60 0.85 -24.68 17.71
C GLY A 60 1.43 -24.72 16.30
N LEU A 61 1.73 -23.56 15.69
CA LEU A 61 2.43 -23.48 14.41
C LEU A 61 3.96 -23.54 14.60
N ILE A 62 4.68 -23.85 13.54
CA ILE A 62 6.17 -23.89 13.52
C ILE A 62 6.67 -22.79 12.58
N PRO A 63 6.62 -21.50 12.99
CA PRO A 63 6.99 -20.41 12.12
C PRO A 63 8.50 -20.36 11.88
N ALA A 64 8.92 -20.14 10.64
CA ALA A 64 10.24 -19.63 10.28
C ALA A 64 10.17 -18.12 10.13
N SER A 65 11.29 -17.41 10.33
CA SER A 65 11.36 -15.94 10.18
C SER A 65 12.42 -15.58 9.17
N ALA A 66 12.13 -14.63 8.30
CA ALA A 66 13.08 -14.03 7.38
C ALA A 66 12.84 -12.52 7.22
N ASP A 67 13.88 -11.80 6.84
CA ASP A 67 13.81 -10.36 6.59
C ASP A 67 14.24 -10.04 5.15
N LEU A 68 13.61 -9.01 4.55
CA LEU A 68 14.14 -8.40 3.35
C LEU A 68 15.43 -7.66 3.70
N GLU A 69 16.49 -7.88 2.96
CA GLU A 69 17.77 -7.15 3.07
C GLU A 69 17.70 -5.82 2.28
N PHE A 70 17.06 -5.88 1.10
CA PHE A 70 16.91 -4.76 0.18
C PHE A 70 15.45 -4.32 0.09
N ASP A 71 14.83 -4.54 -1.05
CA ASP A 71 13.43 -4.22 -1.33
C ASP A 71 12.70 -5.46 -1.88
N CYS A 72 11.49 -5.31 -2.42
CA CYS A 72 10.88 -6.34 -3.24
C CYS A 72 11.66 -6.42 -4.56
N CYS A 73 12.78 -7.12 -4.56
CA CYS A 73 13.69 -7.26 -5.70
C CYS A 73 14.03 -8.73 -5.96
N GLU A 74 14.49 -9.03 -7.18
CA GLU A 74 14.82 -10.41 -7.59
C GLU A 74 15.89 -11.04 -6.72
N ARG A 75 16.85 -10.25 -6.22
CA ARG A 75 17.90 -10.72 -5.32
C ARG A 75 17.33 -11.27 -4.02
N ASP A 76 16.47 -10.51 -3.35
CA ASP A 76 15.81 -10.95 -2.11
C ASP A 76 14.85 -12.11 -2.36
N LEU A 77 14.06 -12.06 -3.43
CA LEU A 77 13.11 -13.11 -3.77
C LEU A 77 13.79 -14.46 -4.05
N THR A 78 14.96 -14.44 -4.70
CA THR A 78 15.75 -15.67 -4.95
C THR A 78 16.29 -16.25 -3.63
N ARG A 79 16.83 -15.42 -2.73
CA ARG A 79 17.30 -15.84 -1.41
C ARG A 79 16.15 -16.42 -0.58
N LEU A 80 15.04 -15.68 -0.48
CA LEU A 80 13.86 -16.10 0.28
C LEU A 80 13.22 -17.38 -0.26
N HIS A 81 13.26 -17.61 -1.58
CA HIS A 81 12.80 -18.86 -2.18
C HIS A 81 13.58 -20.06 -1.62
N LEU A 82 14.90 -19.94 -1.46
CA LEU A 82 15.73 -21.01 -0.89
C LEU A 82 15.46 -21.20 0.62
N GLU A 83 15.31 -20.11 1.35
CA GLU A 83 15.03 -20.13 2.81
C GLU A 83 13.64 -20.68 3.16
N SER A 84 12.69 -20.61 2.24
CA SER A 84 11.29 -21.01 2.46
C SER A 84 10.94 -22.44 2.03
N GLN A 85 11.92 -23.27 1.65
CA GLN A 85 11.69 -24.62 1.11
C GLN A 85 10.88 -25.56 2.00
N LEU A 86 10.89 -25.35 3.33
CA LEU A 86 10.16 -26.15 4.29
C LEU A 86 8.87 -25.48 4.79
N CYS A 87 8.56 -24.30 4.27
CA CYS A 87 7.38 -23.54 4.66
C CYS A 87 6.19 -23.90 3.78
N ASP A 88 5.00 -23.85 4.38
CA ASP A 88 3.72 -24.17 3.72
C ASP A 88 2.79 -22.95 3.55
N ALA A 89 3.22 -21.76 3.98
CA ALA A 89 2.57 -20.48 3.74
C ALA A 89 3.57 -19.31 3.89
N VAL A 90 3.21 -18.13 3.38
CA VAL A 90 3.93 -16.88 3.63
C VAL A 90 3.02 -15.91 4.38
N ILE A 91 3.49 -15.43 5.53
CA ILE A 91 2.89 -14.34 6.32
C ILE A 91 3.77 -13.10 6.12
N ALA A 92 3.29 -12.13 5.36
CA ALA A 92 3.98 -10.87 5.13
C ALA A 92 3.56 -9.84 6.19
N ALA A 93 4.43 -9.55 7.17
CA ALA A 93 4.14 -8.61 8.25
C ALA A 93 5.01 -7.34 8.11
N GLY A 94 4.44 -6.27 7.54
CA GLY A 94 5.22 -5.06 7.29
C GLY A 94 4.50 -3.97 6.50
N GLY A 95 5.29 -3.07 5.95
CA GLY A 95 4.84 -2.06 4.99
C GLY A 95 4.80 -2.58 3.55
N GLY A 96 4.50 -1.71 2.59
CA GLY A 96 4.24 -2.07 1.19
C GLY A 96 5.26 -3.00 0.56
N LYS A 97 6.56 -2.75 0.75
CA LYS A 97 7.64 -3.57 0.18
C LYS A 97 7.65 -5.00 0.70
N VAL A 98 7.38 -5.18 2.01
CA VAL A 98 7.27 -6.52 2.62
C VAL A 98 6.02 -7.24 2.12
N LEU A 99 4.89 -6.51 2.03
CA LEU A 99 3.62 -7.05 1.55
C LEU A 99 3.73 -7.49 0.09
N ASP A 100 4.38 -6.70 -0.76
CA ASP A 100 4.61 -7.03 -2.16
C ASP A 100 5.56 -8.23 -2.30
N ALA A 101 6.68 -8.25 -1.58
CA ALA A 101 7.62 -9.38 -1.61
C ALA A 101 6.97 -10.68 -1.11
N GLY A 102 6.21 -10.63 -0.02
CA GLY A 102 5.53 -11.81 0.51
C GLY A 102 4.47 -12.37 -0.42
N LYS A 103 3.66 -11.50 -1.05
CA LYS A 103 2.67 -11.92 -2.07
C LYS A 103 3.35 -12.57 -3.28
N LEU A 104 4.42 -11.93 -3.80
CA LEU A 104 5.13 -12.43 -4.96
C LEU A 104 5.87 -13.74 -4.66
N LEU A 105 6.48 -13.87 -3.47
CA LEU A 105 7.10 -15.11 -3.01
C LEU A 105 6.06 -16.24 -2.89
N ALA A 106 4.93 -15.98 -2.22
CA ALA A 106 3.84 -16.95 -2.10
C ALA A 106 3.29 -17.39 -3.47
N HIS A 107 3.15 -16.43 -4.39
CA HIS A 107 2.72 -16.70 -5.76
C HIS A 107 3.70 -17.63 -6.50
N ARG A 108 5.02 -17.37 -6.43
CA ARG A 108 6.06 -18.17 -7.07
C ARG A 108 6.15 -19.59 -6.51
N LEU A 109 5.89 -19.72 -5.19
CA LEU A 109 5.90 -21.01 -4.49
C LEU A 109 4.55 -21.73 -4.55
N SER A 110 3.51 -21.09 -5.08
CA SER A 110 2.12 -21.59 -5.05
C SER A 110 1.60 -21.88 -3.64
N LEU A 111 2.05 -21.09 -2.65
CA LEU A 111 1.67 -21.20 -1.26
C LEU A 111 0.54 -20.23 -0.89
N PRO A 112 -0.22 -20.50 0.19
CA PRO A 112 -1.11 -19.54 0.82
C PRO A 112 -0.36 -18.26 1.22
N CYS A 113 -1.02 -17.10 1.03
CA CYS A 113 -0.49 -15.80 1.38
C CYS A 113 -1.36 -15.11 2.43
N ILE A 114 -0.77 -14.76 3.56
CA ILE A 114 -1.39 -13.98 4.61
C ILE A 114 -0.69 -12.62 4.68
N THR A 115 -1.43 -11.53 4.57
CA THR A 115 -0.89 -10.18 4.70
C THR A 115 -1.27 -9.55 6.02
N VAL A 116 -0.28 -9.01 6.73
CA VAL A 116 -0.44 -8.31 8.01
C VAL A 116 0.19 -6.92 7.88
N PRO A 117 -0.56 -5.92 7.37
CA PRO A 117 -0.05 -4.56 7.31
C PRO A 117 0.33 -4.03 8.69
N LEU A 118 1.55 -3.55 8.85
CA LEU A 118 2.03 -2.90 10.07
C LEU A 118 2.01 -1.37 9.94
N SER A 119 1.45 -0.85 8.86
CA SER A 119 1.16 0.57 8.64
C SER A 119 0.05 0.72 7.60
N ALA A 120 -0.61 1.87 7.58
CA ALA A 120 -1.61 2.23 6.58
C ALA A 120 -1.02 3.04 5.41
N ALA A 121 0.27 2.84 5.09
CA ALA A 121 0.97 3.62 4.07
C ALA A 121 0.54 3.29 2.63
N THR A 122 -0.15 2.17 2.41
CA THR A 122 -0.52 1.68 1.07
C THR A 122 -1.55 0.56 1.16
N CYS A 123 -2.24 0.31 0.07
CA CYS A 123 -3.15 -0.82 -0.08
C CYS A 123 -2.47 -2.13 -0.57
N ALA A 124 -1.16 -2.23 -0.53
CA ALA A 124 -0.42 -3.39 -1.02
C ALA A 124 -0.84 -4.71 -0.37
N GLY A 125 -1.31 -4.69 0.88
CA GLY A 125 -1.82 -5.88 1.56
C GLY A 125 -3.10 -6.46 0.95
N TRP A 126 -3.82 -5.68 0.15
CA TRP A 126 -5.09 -6.08 -0.47
C TRP A 126 -4.93 -6.69 -1.86
N THR A 127 -4.06 -6.13 -2.67
CA THR A 127 -4.09 -6.27 -4.13
C THR A 127 -3.41 -7.53 -4.65
N ALA A 128 -3.89 -8.04 -5.80
CA ALA A 128 -3.22 -9.08 -6.61
C ALA A 128 -2.15 -8.45 -7.52
N LEU A 129 -1.29 -7.64 -6.93
CA LEU A 129 -0.21 -6.93 -7.60
C LEU A 129 0.99 -6.84 -6.67
N SER A 130 2.19 -6.91 -7.21
CA SER A 130 3.44 -6.63 -6.48
C SER A 130 4.33 -5.74 -7.32
N ASN A 131 4.84 -4.67 -6.72
CA ASN A 131 5.84 -3.81 -7.34
C ASN A 131 7.23 -4.40 -7.13
N ILE A 132 8.05 -4.39 -8.21
CA ILE A 132 9.45 -4.80 -8.17
C ILE A 132 10.35 -3.58 -8.25
N TYR A 133 11.41 -3.63 -7.47
CA TYR A 133 12.42 -2.60 -7.37
C TYR A 133 13.82 -3.21 -7.59
N SER A 134 14.79 -2.37 -7.94
CA SER A 134 16.21 -2.76 -7.86
C SER A 134 16.63 -2.86 -6.38
N PRO A 135 17.77 -3.51 -6.08
CA PRO A 135 18.35 -3.51 -4.73
C PRO A 135 18.58 -2.10 -4.16
N GLU A 136 18.81 -1.12 -5.01
CA GLU A 136 19.00 0.30 -4.63
C GLU A 136 17.68 1.05 -4.44
N GLY A 137 16.53 0.42 -4.72
CA GLY A 137 15.19 0.98 -4.50
C GLY A 137 14.57 1.71 -5.69
N ALA A 138 15.15 1.58 -6.89
CA ALA A 138 14.58 2.12 -8.12
C ALA A 138 13.43 1.23 -8.61
N PHE A 139 12.29 1.81 -8.97
CA PHE A 139 11.14 1.07 -9.52
C PHE A 139 11.50 0.46 -10.89
N GLU A 140 11.31 -0.84 -11.02
CA GLU A 140 11.57 -1.60 -12.25
C GLU A 140 10.29 -2.03 -12.98
N GLY A 141 9.20 -2.24 -12.23
CA GLY A 141 7.93 -2.65 -12.81
C GLY A 141 6.95 -3.20 -11.80
N ASP A 142 5.83 -3.70 -12.30
CA ASP A 142 4.84 -4.42 -11.49
C ASP A 142 4.58 -5.82 -12.05
N VAL A 143 4.17 -6.74 -11.16
CA VAL A 143 3.78 -8.11 -11.50
C VAL A 143 2.35 -8.33 -11.07
N SER A 144 1.49 -8.67 -12.03
CA SER A 144 0.13 -9.12 -11.75
C SER A 144 0.15 -10.53 -11.19
N LEU A 145 -0.56 -10.74 -10.09
CA LEU A 145 -0.68 -12.04 -9.43
C LEU A 145 -2.02 -12.69 -9.81
N ASN A 146 -2.08 -14.01 -9.77
CA ASN A 146 -3.28 -14.76 -10.13
C ASN A 146 -4.42 -14.60 -9.11
N ARG A 147 -4.09 -14.23 -7.86
CA ARG A 147 -5.04 -14.05 -6.76
C ARG A 147 -4.58 -12.99 -5.77
N CYS A 148 -5.53 -12.37 -5.07
CA CYS A 148 -5.25 -11.60 -3.87
C CYS A 148 -4.85 -12.54 -2.72
N PRO A 149 -4.37 -12.01 -1.58
CA PRO A 149 -4.07 -12.82 -0.39
C PRO A 149 -5.24 -13.71 0.05
N ASP A 150 -4.91 -14.87 0.62
CA ASP A 150 -5.91 -15.79 1.19
C ASP A 150 -6.52 -15.21 2.48
N LEU A 151 -5.72 -14.43 3.22
CA LEU A 151 -6.16 -13.72 4.41
C LEU A 151 -5.43 -12.38 4.52
N LEU A 152 -6.20 -11.31 4.76
CA LEU A 152 -5.67 -10.02 5.17
C LEU A 152 -6.07 -9.75 6.60
N VAL A 153 -5.10 -9.45 7.47
CA VAL A 153 -5.31 -9.11 8.88
C VAL A 153 -4.91 -7.66 9.10
N PHE A 154 -5.90 -6.78 9.23
CA PHE A 154 -5.70 -5.36 9.48
C PHE A 154 -6.01 -5.03 10.95
N ASP A 155 -5.02 -5.28 11.79
CA ASP A 155 -5.15 -5.01 13.23
C ASP A 155 -4.81 -3.56 13.54
N HIS A 156 -5.81 -2.81 14.03
CA HIS A 156 -5.64 -1.39 14.32
C HIS A 156 -4.57 -1.13 15.39
N SER A 157 -4.43 -2.03 16.38
CA SER A 157 -3.41 -1.89 17.42
C SER A 157 -1.98 -2.08 16.89
N LEU A 158 -1.81 -2.92 15.87
CA LEU A 158 -0.53 -3.09 15.19
C LEU A 158 -0.20 -1.89 14.29
N VAL A 159 -1.16 -1.47 13.47
CA VAL A 159 -1.00 -0.36 12.52
C VAL A 159 -0.76 0.97 13.24
N ARG A 160 -1.39 1.19 14.41
CA ARG A 160 -1.26 2.42 15.19
C ARG A 160 0.15 2.63 15.75
N GLN A 161 0.97 1.58 15.84
CA GLN A 161 2.36 1.69 16.27
C GLN A 161 3.30 2.29 15.21
N ALA A 162 2.84 2.38 13.97
CA ALA A 162 3.63 2.97 12.90
C ALA A 162 3.75 4.51 13.07
N PRO A 163 4.87 5.11 12.67
CA PRO A 163 5.02 6.55 12.69
C PRO A 163 3.90 7.27 11.93
N PRO A 164 3.34 8.40 12.44
CA PRO A 164 2.27 9.14 11.76
C PRO A 164 2.58 9.50 10.29
N ARG A 165 3.85 9.73 9.95
CA ARG A 165 4.33 9.95 8.58
C ARG A 165 3.88 8.85 7.61
N THR A 166 3.73 7.60 8.09
CA THR A 166 3.28 6.48 7.24
C THR A 166 1.80 6.61 6.88
N LEU A 167 0.95 7.08 7.79
CA LEU A 167 -0.46 7.37 7.51
C LEU A 167 -0.59 8.53 6.52
N ALA A 168 0.16 9.64 6.74
CA ALA A 168 0.18 10.76 5.80
C ALA A 168 0.57 10.30 4.38
N SER A 169 1.61 9.46 4.28
CA SER A 169 2.01 8.81 3.01
C SER A 169 0.85 8.00 2.39
N GLY A 170 0.14 7.21 3.21
CA GLY A 170 -1.01 6.44 2.75
C GLY A 170 -2.16 7.30 2.24
N VAL A 171 -2.43 8.43 2.89
CA VAL A 171 -3.43 9.40 2.45
C VAL A 171 -3.08 9.93 1.06
N ALA A 172 -1.82 10.30 0.81
CA ALA A 172 -1.40 10.80 -0.49
C ALA A 172 -1.52 9.73 -1.59
N ASP A 173 -1.09 8.48 -1.31
CA ASP A 173 -1.25 7.36 -2.25
C ASP A 173 -2.72 7.08 -2.56
N ALA A 174 -3.59 7.08 -1.54
CA ALA A 174 -5.01 6.84 -1.72
C ALA A 174 -5.73 7.98 -2.46
N LEU A 175 -5.33 9.25 -2.23
CA LEU A 175 -5.84 10.40 -2.98
C LEU A 175 -5.51 10.31 -4.47
N ALA A 176 -4.34 9.78 -4.85
CA ALA A 176 -3.95 9.60 -6.24
C ALA A 176 -4.96 8.73 -7.02
N LYS A 177 -5.63 7.79 -6.35
CA LYS A 177 -6.64 6.94 -7.00
C LYS A 177 -7.72 7.75 -7.73
N TRP A 178 -8.21 8.84 -7.13
CA TRP A 178 -9.15 9.72 -7.80
C TRP A 178 -8.51 10.53 -8.93
N TYR A 179 -7.39 11.18 -8.64
CA TYR A 179 -6.79 12.10 -9.60
C TYR A 179 -6.28 11.39 -10.86
N GLU A 180 -5.90 10.12 -10.76
CA GLU A 180 -5.48 9.33 -11.91
C GLU A 180 -6.66 8.64 -12.60
N ALA A 181 -7.56 7.97 -11.86
CA ALA A 181 -8.69 7.27 -12.45
C ALA A 181 -9.68 8.22 -13.15
N SER A 182 -9.88 9.44 -12.63
CA SER A 182 -10.74 10.45 -13.24
C SER A 182 -10.23 10.95 -14.60
N VAL A 183 -8.93 10.82 -14.87
CA VAL A 183 -8.33 11.18 -16.16
C VAL A 183 -8.29 9.97 -17.10
N SER A 184 -7.82 8.81 -16.59
CA SER A 184 -7.59 7.63 -17.43
C SER A 184 -8.84 6.84 -17.77
N SER A 185 -9.90 6.95 -16.98
CA SER A 185 -11.01 6.00 -17.00
C SER A 185 -12.41 6.62 -16.84
N ALA A 186 -12.54 7.96 -16.84
CA ALA A 186 -13.83 8.66 -16.69
C ALA A 186 -14.87 8.24 -17.72
N ASP A 187 -14.46 8.04 -18.97
CA ASP A 187 -15.30 7.71 -20.11
C ASP A 187 -15.30 6.20 -20.44
N SER A 188 -14.88 5.36 -19.50
CA SER A 188 -14.86 3.91 -19.71
C SER A 188 -16.28 3.36 -19.92
N SER A 189 -16.46 2.51 -20.92
CA SER A 189 -17.71 1.76 -21.14
C SER A 189 -17.82 0.51 -20.24
N ASP A 190 -16.77 0.17 -19.49
CA ASP A 190 -16.72 -0.95 -18.56
C ASP A 190 -17.37 -0.55 -17.23
N GLY A 191 -18.47 -1.24 -16.85
CA GLY A 191 -19.23 -0.91 -15.65
C GLY A 191 -18.44 -1.06 -14.35
N LEU A 192 -17.51 -2.04 -14.24
CA LEU A 192 -16.66 -2.19 -13.06
C LEU A 192 -15.65 -1.03 -12.94
N VAL A 193 -15.08 -0.60 -14.06
CA VAL A 193 -14.17 0.56 -14.10
C VAL A 193 -14.92 1.83 -13.71
N GLN A 194 -16.16 2.03 -14.21
CA GLN A 194 -17.00 3.17 -13.79
C GLN A 194 -17.24 3.17 -12.28
N GLN A 195 -17.58 2.00 -11.68
CA GLN A 195 -17.77 1.89 -10.23
C GLN A 195 -16.47 2.19 -9.48
N ALA A 196 -15.32 1.72 -9.96
CA ALA A 196 -14.02 2.03 -9.37
C ALA A 196 -13.73 3.54 -9.37
N VAL A 197 -14.03 4.25 -10.46
CA VAL A 197 -13.88 5.72 -10.55
C VAL A 197 -14.76 6.43 -9.53
N GLN A 198 -16.04 6.01 -9.37
CA GLN A 198 -16.93 6.62 -8.37
C GLN A 198 -16.46 6.31 -6.94
N MET A 199 -15.97 5.09 -6.67
CA MET A 199 -15.40 4.74 -5.38
C MET A 199 -14.14 5.58 -5.07
N ALA A 200 -13.30 5.84 -6.04
CA ALA A 200 -12.13 6.72 -5.88
C ALA A 200 -12.55 8.16 -5.52
N ARG A 201 -13.67 8.65 -6.06
CA ARG A 201 -14.23 9.96 -5.70
C ARG A 201 -14.66 10.01 -4.25
N VAL A 202 -15.43 9.01 -3.80
CA VAL A 202 -15.89 8.92 -2.39
C VAL A 202 -14.70 8.77 -1.45
N LEU A 203 -13.71 7.95 -1.81
CA LEU A 203 -12.46 7.78 -1.06
C LEU A 203 -11.72 9.11 -0.88
N ARG A 204 -11.55 9.90 -1.97
CA ARG A 204 -10.96 11.23 -1.90
C ARG A 204 -11.72 12.13 -0.95
N ASP A 205 -13.04 12.21 -1.07
CA ASP A 205 -13.88 13.11 -0.24
C ASP A 205 -13.78 12.74 1.24
N GLN A 206 -13.78 11.44 1.56
CA GLN A 206 -13.56 10.96 2.93
C GLN A 206 -12.18 11.37 3.46
N LEU A 207 -11.12 11.18 2.68
CA LEU A 207 -9.75 11.50 3.09
C LEU A 207 -9.55 13.01 3.28
N LEU A 208 -10.17 13.85 2.45
CA LEU A 208 -10.13 15.31 2.61
C LEU A 208 -10.76 15.78 3.94
N ILE A 209 -11.77 15.05 4.43
CA ILE A 209 -12.50 15.38 5.66
C ILE A 209 -11.81 14.78 6.89
N ASP A 210 -11.49 13.48 6.85
CA ASP A 210 -11.05 12.73 8.03
C ASP A 210 -9.55 12.83 8.31
N SER A 211 -8.69 13.01 7.30
CA SER A 211 -7.24 12.90 7.48
C SER A 211 -6.63 13.95 8.41
N PRO A 212 -7.08 15.22 8.47
CA PRO A 212 -6.57 16.17 9.46
C PRO A 212 -6.81 15.70 10.90
N ALA A 213 -8.06 15.34 11.24
CA ALA A 213 -8.41 14.87 12.57
C ALA A 213 -7.74 13.52 12.91
N ALA A 214 -7.51 12.66 11.92
CA ALA A 214 -6.79 11.40 12.08
C ALA A 214 -5.31 11.60 12.44
N MET A 215 -4.68 12.67 11.92
CA MET A 215 -3.30 13.00 12.26
C MET A 215 -3.17 13.65 13.65
N ASP A 216 -4.21 14.38 14.10
CA ASP A 216 -4.23 15.03 15.41
C ASP A 216 -4.43 14.01 16.56
N ASP A 217 -5.25 12.97 16.35
CA ASP A 217 -5.53 11.95 17.36
C ASP A 217 -5.60 10.54 16.76
N THR A 218 -4.58 9.75 17.03
CA THR A 218 -4.47 8.35 16.55
C THR A 218 -5.49 7.39 17.21
N ASN A 219 -6.19 7.80 18.29
CA ASN A 219 -7.23 7.01 18.93
C ASN A 219 -8.65 7.39 18.45
N SER A 220 -8.75 8.39 17.58
CA SER A 220 -10.03 8.87 17.06
C SER A 220 -10.68 7.89 16.07
N ALA A 221 -12.00 7.99 15.94
CA ALA A 221 -12.71 7.28 14.86
C ALA A 221 -12.29 7.77 13.46
N ALA A 222 -11.82 9.01 13.35
CA ALA A 222 -11.26 9.53 12.09
C ALA A 222 -9.98 8.80 11.70
N TRP A 223 -9.11 8.47 12.67
CA TRP A 223 -7.92 7.66 12.41
C TRP A 223 -8.28 6.28 11.84
N VAL A 224 -9.23 5.58 12.48
CA VAL A 224 -9.68 4.27 12.00
C VAL A 224 -10.19 4.36 10.56
N ARG A 225 -11.10 5.32 10.28
CA ARG A 225 -11.64 5.49 8.93
C ARG A 225 -10.56 5.84 7.91
N THR A 226 -9.61 6.71 8.27
CA THR A 226 -8.50 7.10 7.39
C THR A 226 -7.56 5.92 7.11
N ALA A 227 -7.16 5.18 8.16
CA ALA A 227 -6.28 4.03 8.00
C ALA A 227 -6.92 2.92 7.14
N GLU A 228 -8.20 2.60 7.37
CA GLU A 228 -8.94 1.65 6.54
C GLU A 228 -9.16 2.17 5.11
N ALA A 229 -9.39 3.46 4.93
CA ALA A 229 -9.50 4.07 3.60
C ALA A 229 -8.22 3.87 2.79
N CYS A 230 -7.05 4.13 3.40
CA CYS A 230 -5.75 3.97 2.75
C CYS A 230 -5.38 2.51 2.45
N ALA A 231 -5.65 1.60 3.39
CA ALA A 231 -5.19 0.22 3.28
C ALA A 231 -6.22 -0.73 2.62
N LEU A 232 -7.51 -0.51 2.83
CA LEU A 232 -8.57 -1.42 2.41
C LEU A 232 -9.40 -0.83 1.26
N THR A 233 -10.04 0.34 1.43
CA THR A 233 -10.91 0.92 0.39
C THR A 233 -10.13 1.22 -0.90
N ALA A 234 -8.91 1.77 -0.78
CA ALA A 234 -8.04 1.98 -1.94
C ALA A 234 -7.70 0.66 -2.65
N GLY A 235 -7.59 -0.44 -1.89
CA GLY A 235 -7.38 -1.80 -2.42
C GLY A 235 -8.60 -2.33 -3.18
N VAL A 236 -9.82 -2.18 -2.63
CA VAL A 236 -11.07 -2.55 -3.32
C VAL A 236 -11.20 -1.80 -4.64
N MET A 237 -10.98 -0.48 -4.62
CA MET A 237 -11.01 0.35 -5.83
C MET A 237 -10.01 -0.15 -6.87
N GLY A 238 -8.76 -0.43 -6.44
CA GLY A 238 -7.72 -0.96 -7.32
C GLY A 238 -8.07 -2.33 -7.91
N GLY A 239 -8.72 -3.20 -7.12
CA GLY A 239 -9.20 -4.51 -7.57
C GLY A 239 -10.31 -4.41 -8.61
N LEU A 240 -11.27 -3.49 -8.43
CA LEU A 240 -12.35 -3.25 -9.39
C LEU A 240 -11.86 -2.59 -10.68
N GLY A 241 -11.00 -1.57 -10.56
CA GLY A 241 -10.52 -0.79 -11.71
C GLY A 241 -9.39 -1.46 -12.50
N GLY A 242 -8.65 -2.38 -11.86
CA GLY A 242 -7.51 -3.05 -12.46
C GLY A 242 -6.43 -2.09 -12.95
N ALA A 243 -5.75 -2.44 -14.01
CA ALA A 243 -4.67 -1.63 -14.61
C ALA A 243 -5.15 -0.28 -15.15
N ARG A 244 -6.41 -0.18 -15.58
CA ARG A 244 -6.97 1.03 -16.22
C ARG A 244 -7.07 2.23 -15.27
N CYS A 245 -7.21 1.98 -13.97
CA CYS A 245 -7.39 3.03 -12.96
C CYS A 245 -6.11 3.33 -12.18
N ARG A 246 -4.93 2.89 -12.65
CA ARG A 246 -3.71 3.00 -11.85
C ARG A 246 -2.85 4.19 -12.26
N THR A 247 -1.99 4.06 -13.17
CA THR A 247 -0.88 4.98 -13.38
C THR A 247 -1.16 6.03 -14.44
N VAL A 248 -1.14 7.30 -14.04
CA VAL A 248 -1.08 8.45 -14.96
C VAL A 248 0.17 9.26 -14.60
N ALA A 249 0.09 10.58 -14.46
CA ALA A 249 1.26 11.41 -14.20
C ALA A 249 1.75 11.33 -12.74
N ALA A 250 0.85 11.16 -11.75
CA ALA A 250 1.25 11.13 -10.35
C ALA A 250 2.21 9.95 -10.06
N HIS A 251 1.84 8.73 -10.45
CA HIS A 251 2.72 7.58 -10.30
C HIS A 251 3.89 7.57 -11.29
N ALA A 252 3.76 8.18 -12.49
CA ALA A 252 4.90 8.35 -13.39
C ALA A 252 5.99 9.24 -12.77
N VAL A 253 5.60 10.33 -12.10
CA VAL A 253 6.52 11.18 -11.32
C VAL A 253 7.15 10.40 -10.16
N HIS A 254 6.33 9.66 -9.39
CA HIS A 254 6.84 8.78 -8.35
C HIS A 254 7.91 7.81 -8.89
N ASN A 255 7.62 7.10 -9.99
CA ASN A 255 8.55 6.13 -10.58
C ASN A 255 9.87 6.82 -11.01
N GLY A 256 9.79 8.02 -11.62
CA GLY A 256 10.97 8.82 -11.95
C GLY A 256 11.77 9.22 -10.71
N LEU A 257 11.09 9.62 -9.61
CA LEU A 257 11.76 9.99 -8.36
C LEU A 257 12.46 8.81 -7.67
N THR A 258 12.01 7.56 -7.87
CA THR A 258 12.71 6.39 -7.32
C THR A 258 14.07 6.15 -7.97
N GLN A 259 14.32 6.70 -9.17
CA GLN A 259 15.61 6.62 -9.86
C GLN A 259 16.65 7.59 -9.28
N LEU A 260 16.23 8.54 -8.42
CA LEU A 260 17.08 9.55 -7.84
C LEU A 260 17.52 9.17 -6.43
N PRO A 261 18.83 8.94 -6.16
CA PRO A 261 19.32 8.59 -4.82
C PRO A 261 18.88 9.59 -3.74
N ALA A 262 18.84 10.89 -4.07
CA ALA A 262 18.39 11.95 -3.15
C ALA A 262 16.92 11.80 -2.69
N CYS A 263 16.12 10.98 -3.37
CA CYS A 263 14.71 10.75 -3.05
C CYS A 263 14.45 9.38 -2.38
N HIS A 264 15.48 8.57 -2.10
CA HIS A 264 15.28 7.21 -1.57
C HIS A 264 14.69 7.23 -0.15
N ASP A 265 15.00 8.23 0.68
CA ASP A 265 14.45 8.36 2.04
C ASP A 265 12.98 8.81 2.07
N ALA A 266 12.45 9.29 0.94
CA ALA A 266 11.05 9.66 0.84
C ALA A 266 10.16 8.41 0.70
N LEU A 267 9.06 8.38 1.45
CA LEU A 267 8.08 7.31 1.37
C LEU A 267 7.36 7.31 0.02
N HIS A 268 6.76 6.17 -0.33
CA HIS A 268 6.00 6.01 -1.59
C HIS A 268 4.97 7.12 -1.78
N GLY A 269 4.05 7.29 -0.85
CA GLY A 269 3.00 8.30 -0.97
C GLY A 269 3.49 9.74 -0.87
N GLU A 270 4.66 10.01 -0.28
CA GLU A 270 5.27 11.34 -0.32
C GLU A 270 5.65 11.73 -1.75
N LYS A 271 6.24 10.80 -2.51
CA LYS A 271 6.55 10.98 -3.93
C LYS A 271 5.28 11.07 -4.77
N VAL A 272 4.26 10.23 -4.46
CA VAL A 272 2.97 10.25 -5.15
C VAL A 272 2.21 11.55 -4.87
N GLY A 273 2.20 12.06 -3.65
CA GLY A 273 1.56 13.35 -3.29
C GLY A 273 2.16 14.52 -4.06
N PHE A 274 3.49 14.58 -4.16
CA PHE A 274 4.16 15.54 -5.03
C PHE A 274 3.74 15.33 -6.50
N GLY A 275 3.68 14.08 -6.96
CA GLY A 275 3.25 13.73 -8.31
C GLY A 275 1.83 14.17 -8.64
N ILE A 276 0.88 14.11 -7.68
CA ILE A 276 -0.47 14.65 -7.87
C ILE A 276 -0.43 16.16 -8.14
N LEU A 277 0.37 16.90 -7.40
CA LEU A 277 0.51 18.36 -7.62
C LEU A 277 1.08 18.66 -9.00
N VAL A 278 2.06 17.88 -9.47
CA VAL A 278 2.62 17.99 -10.82
C VAL A 278 1.53 17.67 -11.86
N GLN A 279 0.80 16.57 -11.70
CA GLN A 279 -0.29 16.19 -12.61
C GLN A 279 -1.34 17.30 -12.74
N LEU A 280 -1.84 17.81 -11.64
CA LEU A 280 -2.84 18.89 -11.65
C LEU A 280 -2.34 20.16 -12.34
N ARG A 281 -1.06 20.48 -12.20
CA ARG A 281 -0.45 21.61 -12.92
C ARG A 281 -0.30 21.36 -14.42
N LEU A 282 0.01 20.13 -14.84
CA LEU A 282 0.04 19.77 -16.26
C LEU A 282 -1.35 19.85 -16.88
N GLU A 283 -2.37 19.33 -16.21
CA GLU A 283 -3.77 19.41 -16.65
C GLU A 283 -4.26 20.86 -16.78
N GLU A 284 -3.91 21.71 -15.81
CA GLU A 284 -4.24 23.14 -15.86
C GLU A 284 -3.57 23.85 -17.04
N ARG A 285 -2.23 23.69 -17.17
CA ARG A 285 -1.42 24.47 -18.12
C ARG A 285 -1.52 23.98 -19.55
N MET A 286 -1.54 22.67 -19.75
CA MET A 286 -1.55 22.07 -21.09
C MET A 286 -2.96 21.75 -21.56
N GLY A 287 -3.85 21.33 -20.65
CA GLY A 287 -5.24 20.97 -20.95
C GLY A 287 -6.26 22.07 -20.71
N GLY A 288 -5.86 23.21 -20.15
CA GLY A 288 -6.79 24.28 -19.77
C GLY A 288 -7.83 23.88 -18.72
N ASN A 289 -7.58 22.80 -17.96
CA ASN A 289 -8.52 22.22 -17.01
C ASN A 289 -8.65 23.09 -15.75
N ARG A 290 -9.72 23.91 -15.68
CA ARG A 290 -9.99 24.79 -14.54
C ARG A 290 -10.29 24.01 -13.26
N LEU A 291 -10.85 22.79 -13.34
CA LEU A 291 -11.10 21.93 -12.18
C LEU A 291 -9.80 21.41 -11.58
N ALA A 292 -8.80 21.12 -12.40
CA ALA A 292 -7.47 20.74 -11.92
C ALA A 292 -6.81 21.92 -11.16
N ALA A 293 -6.95 23.16 -11.65
CA ALA A 293 -6.46 24.34 -10.93
C ALA A 293 -7.15 24.51 -9.56
N GLN A 294 -8.45 24.26 -9.47
CA GLN A 294 -9.20 24.30 -8.21
C GLN A 294 -8.78 23.17 -7.27
N ALA A 295 -8.65 21.96 -7.78
CA ALA A 295 -8.19 20.81 -7.01
C ALA A 295 -6.78 21.04 -6.43
N HIS A 296 -5.86 21.61 -7.23
CA HIS A 296 -4.53 21.97 -6.76
C HIS A 296 -4.58 22.97 -5.59
N ARG A 297 -5.42 24.02 -5.69
CA ARG A 297 -5.57 25.03 -4.61
C ARG A 297 -6.16 24.42 -3.32
N GLN A 298 -7.00 23.39 -3.44
CA GLN A 298 -7.57 22.68 -2.29
C GLN A 298 -6.56 21.69 -1.69
N LEU A 299 -5.85 20.96 -2.52
CA LEU A 299 -5.00 19.86 -2.09
C LEU A 299 -3.69 20.32 -1.47
N LEU A 300 -3.07 21.37 -2.02
CA LEU A 300 -1.78 21.88 -1.55
C LEU A 300 -1.75 22.24 -0.06
N PRO A 301 -2.74 22.98 0.49
CA PRO A 301 -2.81 23.25 1.93
C PRO A 301 -2.97 21.97 2.77
N LEU A 302 -3.79 21.03 2.32
CA LEU A 302 -3.99 19.75 3.03
C LEU A 302 -2.68 18.96 3.08
N LEU A 303 -1.99 18.77 1.97
CA LEU A 303 -0.73 18.02 1.95
C LEU A 303 0.31 18.66 2.88
N ARG A 304 0.38 20.00 2.94
CA ARG A 304 1.22 20.72 3.90
C ARG A 304 0.83 20.47 5.35
N GLN A 305 -0.47 20.51 5.65
CA GLN A 305 -1.00 20.22 6.99
C GLN A 305 -0.66 18.79 7.44
N LEU A 306 -0.66 17.83 6.52
CA LEU A 306 -0.28 16.44 6.77
C LEU A 306 1.24 16.23 6.83
N GLY A 307 2.05 17.29 6.67
CA GLY A 307 3.52 17.19 6.67
C GLY A 307 4.12 16.56 5.41
N LEU A 308 3.35 16.51 4.33
CA LEU A 308 3.83 15.92 3.06
C LEU A 308 4.67 16.93 2.26
N PRO A 309 5.74 16.47 1.56
CA PRO A 309 6.57 17.34 0.74
C PRO A 309 5.76 17.87 -0.46
N CYS A 310 5.72 19.19 -0.59
CA CYS A 310 5.01 19.87 -1.68
C CYS A 310 5.96 20.47 -2.73
N LEU A 311 7.26 20.37 -2.49
CA LEU A 311 8.34 20.79 -3.39
C LEU A 311 9.42 19.72 -3.39
N LEU A 312 10.14 19.58 -4.50
CA LEU A 312 11.18 18.56 -4.66
C LEU A 312 12.31 18.68 -3.62
N TYR A 313 12.53 19.88 -3.07
CA TYR A 313 13.59 20.17 -2.10
C TYR A 313 13.11 20.32 -0.66
N THR A 314 11.82 20.11 -0.38
CA THR A 314 11.23 20.19 0.98
C THR A 314 10.94 18.82 1.57
N SER A 315 11.72 17.81 1.23
CA SER A 315 11.77 16.63 2.07
C SER A 315 12.30 17.06 3.44
N PRO A 316 11.58 16.86 4.56
CA PRO A 316 12.12 17.20 5.87
C PRO A 316 13.40 16.38 6.06
N SER A 317 14.54 17.07 6.01
CA SER A 317 15.79 16.48 6.42
C SER A 317 15.67 16.18 7.91
N PRO A 318 16.00 14.97 8.37
CA PRO A 318 16.10 14.70 9.80
C PRO A 318 17.08 15.61 10.54
N ARG A 319 17.77 16.50 9.81
CA ARG A 319 18.81 17.41 10.31
C ARG A 319 18.39 18.87 10.36
N ASP A 320 17.19 19.23 9.87
CA ASP A 320 16.72 20.59 10.06
C ASP A 320 16.18 20.70 11.48
N PRO A 321 16.90 21.43 12.40
CA PRO A 321 16.34 21.74 13.69
C PRO A 321 15.10 22.58 13.44
N ILE A 322 14.02 22.18 14.08
CA ILE A 322 12.77 22.97 14.15
C ILE A 322 13.18 24.33 14.68
N GLY A 323 13.27 25.30 13.78
CA GLY A 323 13.42 26.71 14.12
C GLY A 323 12.04 27.36 14.23
#